data_218c09c657e0615d1345b7164409cc52
#
_entry.id   218c09c657e0615d1345b7164409cc52
#
_cell.length_a   1.000
_cell.length_b   1.000
_cell.length_c   1.000
_cell.angle_alpha   90.00
_cell.angle_beta   90.00
_cell.angle_gamma   90.00
#
_symmetry.space_group_name_H-M   'P 1'
#
loop_
_entity.id
_entity.type
_entity.pdbx_description
1 polymer ?
#
loop_
_entity_poly.entity_id
_entity_poly.type
_entity_poly.pdbx_seq_one_letter_code
_entity_poly.pdbx_strand_id
1 'polypeptide(L)'
;MFSYLCAYIATRARAMKTDNTILEEAHVGWGEDIFPKLSWWKQHKVSAARVMVVGCGALGNEVAKNLALFGVGHLWLVDFDKVEYSNLTRSVLFTLEDAGEACHKVYAAARALRRLNPNVEVMPLVADIGTEVGLGLIRSMDAVVGCLDNRKARYLLNRLCMRAGVPWVDGGIKGMEGVAKVFIPGKNCYACTMEPGAWKELKRNMSCRELIKQDVEAQRVSTTPVVASVIGAVQAQETMKLLHEEETRHGELTSLCGKMFYYEGQHLTSRLIEHRGWDDDCPVHDKWDPITVHPTLTFRHTLEEALSLLEEYLGERGARIVLRNQSWVDYIEQRSDGRKVQVMLPESKVARFITDVLELEQDEAEGFYQHEFRVIGADFPYGSMTLQQLGVPDMDVLHVRTDNGEHFVELASAQV
;
A
#
# COMPACT_ATOMS: atom_id res chain seq x y z
N MET A 1 12.20 26.98 -5.53
CA MET A 1 11.77 26.24 -4.34
C MET A 1 11.82 24.71 -4.53
N PHE A 2 11.65 24.20 -5.73
CA PHE A 2 11.82 22.75 -6.05
C PHE A 2 13.28 22.24 -5.97
N SER A 3 14.25 23.11 -6.13
CA SER A 3 15.70 22.75 -6.07
C SER A 3 16.17 22.36 -4.65
N TYR A 4 15.50 22.83 -3.61
CA TYR A 4 15.84 22.51 -2.22
C TYR A 4 15.41 21.12 -1.78
N LEU A 5 14.29 20.61 -2.30
CA LEU A 5 13.79 19.27 -1.96
C LEU A 5 14.67 18.16 -2.56
N CYS A 6 15.12 18.35 -3.81
CA CYS A 6 16.07 17.42 -4.45
C CYS A 6 17.46 17.43 -3.78
N ALA A 7 17.92 18.60 -3.32
CA ALA A 7 19.19 18.73 -2.62
C ALA A 7 19.15 18.10 -1.21
N TYR A 8 18.02 18.21 -0.50
CA TYR A 8 17.81 17.62 0.82
C TYR A 8 17.77 16.10 0.77
N ILE A 9 17.10 15.53 -0.24
CA ILE A 9 17.06 14.07 -0.49
C ILE A 9 18.44 13.56 -0.90
N ALA A 10 19.16 14.27 -1.76
CA ALA A 10 20.51 13.90 -2.19
C ALA A 10 21.55 13.98 -1.07
N THR A 11 21.43 14.96 -0.15
CA THR A 11 22.37 15.14 0.96
C THR A 11 22.16 14.09 2.06
N ARG A 12 20.91 13.69 2.35
CA ARG A 12 20.62 12.60 3.29
C ARG A 12 20.94 11.21 2.70
N ALA A 13 20.74 10.99 1.41
CA ALA A 13 21.21 9.78 0.73
C ALA A 13 22.73 9.63 0.77
N ARG A 14 23.48 10.75 0.79
CA ARG A 14 24.95 10.73 0.95
C ARG A 14 25.40 10.46 2.38
N ALA A 15 24.66 10.90 3.40
CA ALA A 15 24.97 10.61 4.80
C ALA A 15 24.67 9.14 5.17
N MET A 16 23.72 8.46 4.48
CA MET A 16 23.45 7.03 4.66
C MET A 16 24.48 6.11 3.96
N LYS A 17 25.31 6.62 3.05
CA LYS A 17 26.35 5.84 2.36
C LYS A 17 27.60 5.54 3.20
N THR A 18 27.78 6.18 4.35
CA THR A 18 28.99 6.00 5.17
C THR A 18 28.92 4.84 6.17
N ASP A 19 27.75 4.23 6.36
CA ASP A 19 27.61 3.07 7.27
C ASP A 19 27.57 1.70 6.54
N ASN A 20 27.61 1.71 5.19
CA ASN A 20 27.54 0.48 4.37
C ASN A 20 28.87 -0.26 4.25
N THR A 21 30.00 0.29 4.75
CA THR A 21 31.33 -0.29 4.53
C THR A 21 31.65 -1.47 5.44
N ILE A 22 30.80 -1.82 6.40
CA ILE A 22 31.04 -2.94 7.32
C ILE A 22 30.24 -4.22 6.95
N LEU A 23 29.26 -4.12 6.03
CA LEU A 23 28.33 -5.22 5.73
C LEU A 23 28.58 -5.96 4.41
N GLU A 24 29.62 -5.59 3.64
CA GLU A 24 29.90 -6.22 2.33
C GLU A 24 30.54 -7.63 2.39
N GLU A 25 30.88 -8.16 3.55
CA GLU A 25 31.63 -9.44 3.64
C GLU A 25 30.91 -10.61 4.35
N ALA A 26 29.70 -10.44 4.85
CA ALA A 26 28.99 -11.56 5.48
C ALA A 26 27.78 -12.00 4.64
N HIS A 27 28.02 -12.78 3.60
CA HIS A 27 27.00 -13.68 3.06
C HIS A 27 26.74 -14.76 4.10
N VAL A 28 25.94 -14.42 5.12
CA VAL A 28 25.46 -15.40 6.10
C VAL A 28 24.39 -16.21 5.37
N GLY A 29 24.60 -17.53 5.25
CA GLY A 29 23.62 -18.48 4.73
C GLY A 29 22.36 -18.46 5.60
N TRP A 30 21.50 -17.45 5.38
CA TRP A 30 20.34 -17.19 6.23
C TRP A 30 19.29 -18.29 6.08
N GLY A 31 19.09 -19.05 7.15
CA GLY A 31 18.11 -20.14 7.19
C GLY A 31 18.47 -21.39 6.39
N GLU A 32 19.64 -21.43 5.72
CA GLU A 32 20.08 -22.56 4.88
C GLU A 32 20.21 -23.86 5.65
N ASP A 33 20.49 -23.81 6.95
CA ASP A 33 20.68 -24.99 7.80
C ASP A 33 19.39 -25.47 8.50
N ILE A 34 18.37 -24.63 8.61
CA ILE A 34 17.19 -24.89 9.44
C ILE A 34 15.94 -25.13 8.59
N PHE A 35 15.60 -24.20 7.70
CA PHE A 35 14.37 -24.24 6.94
C PHE A 35 14.30 -25.40 5.92
N PRO A 36 15.40 -25.84 5.26
CA PRO A 36 15.37 -26.99 4.36
C PRO A 36 15.02 -28.32 5.03
N LYS A 37 15.02 -28.38 6.38
CA LYS A 37 14.53 -29.56 7.12
C LYS A 37 13.00 -29.73 7.03
N LEU A 38 12.30 -28.67 6.63
CA LEU A 38 10.88 -28.73 6.28
C LEU A 38 10.78 -29.20 4.83
N SER A 39 10.17 -30.36 4.57
CA SER A 39 10.11 -31.03 3.25
C SER A 39 9.55 -30.13 2.14
N TRP A 40 8.60 -29.28 2.48
CA TRP A 40 7.92 -28.36 1.57
C TRP A 40 8.66 -27.03 1.37
N TRP A 41 9.69 -26.71 2.18
CA TRP A 41 10.38 -25.42 2.11
C TRP A 41 11.31 -25.29 0.91
N LYS A 42 11.20 -24.21 0.18
CA LYS A 42 12.04 -23.86 -0.99
C LYS A 42 12.66 -22.50 -0.77
N GLN A 43 13.85 -22.45 -0.14
CA GLN A 43 14.52 -21.18 0.19
C GLN A 43 14.70 -20.26 -1.00
N HIS A 44 15.04 -20.80 -2.18
CA HIS A 44 15.22 -20.01 -3.38
C HIS A 44 13.95 -19.25 -3.82
N LYS A 45 12.75 -19.82 -3.59
CA LYS A 45 11.47 -19.10 -3.84
C LYS A 45 11.31 -17.94 -2.84
N VAL A 46 11.64 -18.15 -1.59
CA VAL A 46 11.53 -17.14 -0.53
C VAL A 46 12.53 -16.00 -0.74
N SER A 47 13.79 -16.34 -1.09
CA SER A 47 14.84 -15.34 -1.32
C SER A 47 14.63 -14.54 -2.61
N ALA A 48 13.90 -15.07 -3.60
CA ALA A 48 13.52 -14.33 -4.80
C ALA A 48 12.21 -13.56 -4.64
N ALA A 49 11.43 -13.84 -3.59
CA ALA A 49 10.08 -13.32 -3.44
C ALA A 49 10.05 -11.81 -3.17
N ARG A 50 9.02 -11.19 -3.74
CA ARG A 50 8.69 -9.77 -3.64
C ARG A 50 7.38 -9.63 -2.86
N VAL A 51 7.45 -9.15 -1.63
CA VAL A 51 6.28 -9.03 -0.76
C VAL A 51 6.09 -7.59 -0.33
N MET A 52 4.85 -7.09 -0.45
CA MET A 52 4.48 -5.76 0.02
C MET A 52 3.72 -5.86 1.35
N VAL A 53 4.16 -5.14 2.37
CA VAL A 53 3.47 -4.99 3.66
C VAL A 53 2.85 -3.60 3.70
N VAL A 54 1.52 -3.54 3.80
CA VAL A 54 0.73 -2.31 3.80
C VAL A 54 0.23 -2.02 5.22
N GLY A 55 0.72 -0.94 5.80
CA GLY A 55 0.58 -0.60 7.22
C GLY A 55 1.76 -1.09 8.04
N CYS A 56 2.52 -0.17 8.66
CA CYS A 56 3.66 -0.46 9.52
C CYS A 56 3.36 -0.24 11.02
N GLY A 57 2.09 -0.37 11.43
CA GLY A 57 1.67 -0.36 12.83
C GLY A 57 2.05 -1.65 13.57
N ALA A 58 1.32 -1.98 14.64
CA ALA A 58 1.59 -3.17 15.46
C ALA A 58 1.66 -4.48 14.66
N LEU A 59 0.65 -4.73 13.79
CA LEU A 59 0.64 -5.91 12.92
C LEU A 59 1.77 -5.89 11.90
N GLY A 60 1.96 -4.75 11.19
CA GLY A 60 2.98 -4.64 10.16
C GLY A 60 4.39 -4.84 10.70
N ASN A 61 4.67 -4.39 11.93
CA ASN A 61 5.93 -4.66 12.62
C ASN A 61 6.17 -6.17 12.78
N GLU A 62 5.17 -6.91 13.26
CA GLU A 62 5.28 -8.35 13.49
C GLU A 62 5.38 -9.13 12.18
N VAL A 63 4.58 -8.75 11.17
CA VAL A 63 4.63 -9.36 9.83
C VAL A 63 5.99 -9.12 9.18
N ALA A 64 6.45 -7.87 9.09
CA ALA A 64 7.70 -7.53 8.42
C ALA A 64 8.91 -8.18 9.11
N LYS A 65 8.92 -8.20 10.44
CA LYS A 65 9.93 -8.93 11.24
C LYS A 65 9.96 -10.42 10.86
N ASN A 66 8.81 -11.10 10.86
CA ASN A 66 8.73 -12.51 10.56
C ASN A 66 9.14 -12.83 9.11
N LEU A 67 8.72 -12.00 8.14
CA LEU A 67 9.11 -12.16 6.74
C LEU A 67 10.62 -11.98 6.55
N ALA A 68 11.24 -11.01 7.23
CA ALA A 68 12.68 -10.83 7.22
C ALA A 68 13.41 -12.02 7.85
N LEU A 69 12.88 -12.58 8.95
CA LEU A 69 13.44 -13.78 9.59
C LEU A 69 13.32 -15.02 8.69
N PHE A 70 12.27 -15.15 7.90
CA PHE A 70 12.17 -16.21 6.87
C PHE A 70 13.14 -16.01 5.70
N GLY A 71 13.72 -14.81 5.54
CA GLY A 71 14.63 -14.50 4.45
C GLY A 71 13.90 -14.17 3.13
N VAL A 72 12.72 -13.55 3.21
CA VAL A 72 12.05 -12.97 2.02
C VAL A 72 12.98 -11.94 1.41
N GLY A 73 13.35 -12.12 0.12
CA GLY A 73 14.41 -11.34 -0.50
C GLY A 73 14.10 -9.86 -0.63
N HIS A 74 12.86 -9.51 -0.97
CA HIS A 74 12.47 -8.12 -1.25
C HIS A 74 11.19 -7.77 -0.50
N LEU A 75 11.25 -6.75 0.38
CA LEU A 75 10.13 -6.26 1.16
C LEU A 75 9.82 -4.80 0.83
N TRP A 76 8.62 -4.52 0.33
CA TRP A 76 8.07 -3.17 0.23
C TRP A 76 7.27 -2.85 1.48
N LEU A 77 7.58 -1.74 2.14
CA LEU A 77 6.84 -1.25 3.31
C LEU A 77 6.07 0.01 2.91
N VAL A 78 4.74 -0.02 3.02
CA VAL A 78 3.87 1.09 2.65
C VAL A 78 3.14 1.60 3.88
N ASP A 79 3.41 2.83 4.28
CA ASP A 79 2.73 3.56 5.37
C ASP A 79 3.08 5.04 5.25
N PHE A 80 2.15 5.94 5.50
CA PHE A 80 2.41 7.38 5.46
C PHE A 80 2.60 8.02 6.84
N ASP A 81 2.29 7.30 7.92
CA ASP A 81 2.37 7.79 9.28
C ASP A 81 3.81 7.94 9.79
N LYS A 82 3.94 8.75 10.82
CA LYS A 82 5.13 8.89 11.65
C LYS A 82 5.05 8.04 12.91
N VAL A 83 6.21 7.74 13.49
CA VAL A 83 6.30 7.01 14.76
C VAL A 83 5.88 7.95 15.89
N GLU A 84 4.94 7.49 16.71
CA GLU A 84 4.51 8.14 17.95
C GLU A 84 4.97 7.33 19.17
N TYR A 85 5.12 7.99 20.32
CA TYR A 85 5.42 7.31 21.59
C TYR A 85 4.41 6.22 21.94
N SER A 86 3.14 6.43 21.59
CA SER A 86 2.07 5.45 21.77
C SER A 86 2.30 4.14 21.01
N ASN A 87 3.06 4.17 19.90
CA ASN A 87 3.36 3.00 19.09
C ASN A 87 4.37 2.06 19.76
N LEU A 88 5.28 2.59 20.59
CA LEU A 88 6.38 1.83 21.19
C LEU A 88 5.92 0.69 22.09
N THR A 89 4.70 0.76 22.61
CA THR A 89 4.12 -0.27 23.47
C THR A 89 3.77 -1.58 22.73
N ARG A 90 3.73 -1.54 21.37
CA ARG A 90 3.25 -2.64 20.54
C ARG A 90 3.95 -2.77 19.18
N SER A 91 5.03 -2.03 18.94
CA SER A 91 5.74 -2.03 17.64
C SER A 91 7.22 -2.25 17.88
N VAL A 92 7.68 -3.48 17.70
CA VAL A 92 9.02 -3.96 18.07
C VAL A 92 10.16 -3.37 17.23
N LEU A 93 9.86 -2.87 16.02
CA LEU A 93 10.86 -2.30 15.11
C LEU A 93 11.15 -0.82 15.35
N PHE A 94 10.45 -0.17 16.29
CA PHE A 94 10.58 1.26 16.56
C PHE A 94 11.33 1.50 17.87
N THR A 95 12.04 2.62 17.92
CA THR A 95 12.82 3.07 19.08
C THR A 95 12.29 4.38 19.65
N LEU A 96 12.75 4.75 20.85
CA LEU A 96 12.47 6.05 21.46
C LEU A 96 12.98 7.21 20.59
N GLU A 97 14.12 7.03 19.93
CA GLU A 97 14.70 8.01 19.00
C GLU A 97 13.77 8.25 17.81
N ASP A 98 13.23 7.16 17.22
CA ASP A 98 12.28 7.26 16.10
C ASP A 98 11.03 8.09 16.47
N ALA A 99 10.51 7.91 17.68
CA ALA A 99 9.36 8.65 18.18
C ALA A 99 9.72 10.12 18.49
N GLY A 100 10.91 10.36 19.05
CA GLY A 100 11.40 11.71 19.37
C GLY A 100 11.66 12.56 18.14
N GLU A 101 12.11 11.94 17.05
CA GLU A 101 12.36 12.60 15.76
C GLU A 101 11.14 12.60 14.83
N ALA A 102 10.01 12.05 15.25
CA ALA A 102 8.83 11.84 14.41
C ALA A 102 9.17 11.18 13.05
N CYS A 103 10.05 10.18 13.08
CA CYS A 103 10.49 9.45 11.90
C CYS A 103 9.31 8.74 11.24
N HIS A 104 9.25 8.70 9.89
CA HIS A 104 8.21 7.90 9.22
C HIS A 104 8.35 6.41 9.58
N LYS A 105 7.23 5.75 9.86
CA LYS A 105 7.16 4.34 10.27
C LYS A 105 7.93 3.42 9.32
N VAL A 106 7.80 3.64 8.02
CA VAL A 106 8.48 2.83 6.99
C VAL A 106 10.02 2.95 7.05
N TYR A 107 10.55 4.13 7.35
CA TYR A 107 12.01 4.30 7.45
C TYR A 107 12.57 3.69 8.73
N ALA A 108 11.87 3.86 9.87
CA ALA A 108 12.24 3.24 11.13
C ALA A 108 12.22 1.70 11.02
N ALA A 109 11.14 1.13 10.47
CA ALA A 109 11.02 -0.30 10.23
C ALA A 109 12.11 -0.82 9.27
N ALA A 110 12.34 -0.15 8.13
CA ALA A 110 13.37 -0.57 7.16
C ALA A 110 14.76 -0.59 7.78
N ARG A 111 15.11 0.40 8.60
CA ARG A 111 16.38 0.44 9.33
C ARG A 111 16.54 -0.74 10.29
N ALA A 112 15.47 -1.07 11.03
CA ALA A 112 15.46 -2.18 11.97
C ALA A 112 15.56 -3.53 11.25
N LEU A 113 14.81 -3.72 10.15
CA LEU A 113 14.82 -4.96 9.37
C LEU A 113 16.17 -5.25 8.72
N ARG A 114 16.85 -4.22 8.16
CA ARG A 114 18.19 -4.36 7.59
C ARG A 114 19.23 -4.77 8.65
N ARG A 115 19.04 -4.37 9.90
CA ARG A 115 19.88 -4.84 11.04
C ARG A 115 19.53 -6.28 11.43
N LEU A 116 18.24 -6.63 11.36
CA LEU A 116 17.77 -7.97 11.71
C LEU A 116 18.24 -9.01 10.70
N ASN A 117 18.09 -8.73 9.40
CA ASN A 117 18.55 -9.57 8.31
C ASN A 117 19.13 -8.72 7.17
N PRO A 118 20.48 -8.64 7.06
CA PRO A 118 21.12 -7.81 6.04
C PRO A 118 20.92 -8.30 4.60
N ASN A 119 20.47 -9.55 4.41
CA ASN A 119 20.22 -10.14 3.09
C ASN A 119 18.85 -9.72 2.50
N VAL A 120 18.01 -9.06 3.29
CA VAL A 120 16.69 -8.61 2.83
C VAL A 120 16.79 -7.19 2.29
N GLU A 121 16.41 -7.03 1.03
CA GLU A 121 16.25 -5.70 0.44
C GLU A 121 14.92 -5.09 0.87
N VAL A 122 14.98 -3.96 1.59
CA VAL A 122 13.78 -3.30 2.12
C VAL A 122 13.57 -1.95 1.44
N MET A 123 12.42 -1.78 0.76
CA MET A 123 12.01 -0.57 0.06
C MET A 123 10.91 0.16 0.87
N PRO A 124 11.25 1.22 1.60
CA PRO A 124 10.27 2.03 2.33
C PRO A 124 9.55 3.01 1.40
N LEU A 125 8.22 3.01 1.42
CA LEU A 125 7.36 3.91 0.67
C LEU A 125 6.46 4.69 1.64
N VAL A 126 6.69 6.00 1.75
CA VAL A 126 5.78 6.90 2.47
C VAL A 126 4.62 7.21 1.54
N ALA A 127 3.54 6.40 1.59
CA ALA A 127 2.45 6.46 0.63
C ALA A 127 1.12 5.97 1.20
N ASP A 128 0.02 6.60 0.75
CA ASP A 128 -1.33 6.04 0.89
C ASP A 128 -1.57 4.97 -0.17
N ILE A 129 -1.92 3.76 0.26
CA ILE A 129 -2.13 2.61 -0.64
C ILE A 129 -3.26 2.86 -1.65
N GLY A 130 -4.27 3.63 -1.29
CA GLY A 130 -5.42 3.87 -2.15
C GLY A 130 -5.15 4.81 -3.32
N THR A 131 -4.19 5.72 -3.17
CA THR A 131 -4.01 6.85 -4.08
C THR A 131 -2.59 7.07 -4.58
N GLU A 132 -1.57 6.56 -3.87
CA GLU A 132 -0.17 6.89 -4.15
C GLU A 132 0.70 5.67 -4.52
N VAL A 133 0.11 4.47 -4.53
CA VAL A 133 0.80 3.25 -4.97
C VAL A 133 0.25 2.83 -6.33
N GLY A 134 1.14 2.68 -7.30
CA GLY A 134 0.81 2.27 -8.66
C GLY A 134 0.35 0.82 -8.74
N LEU A 135 -0.62 0.54 -9.61
CA LEU A 135 -1.13 -0.81 -9.82
C LEU A 135 -0.05 -1.74 -10.40
N GLY A 136 0.85 -1.24 -11.27
CA GLY A 136 1.96 -2.00 -11.81
C GLY A 136 2.97 -2.41 -10.74
N LEU A 137 3.21 -1.54 -9.73
CA LEU A 137 4.04 -1.93 -8.59
C LEU A 137 3.40 -3.10 -7.83
N ILE A 138 2.08 -3.07 -7.58
CA ILE A 138 1.37 -4.18 -6.93
C ILE A 138 1.45 -5.44 -7.81
N ARG A 139 1.27 -5.32 -9.13
CA ARG A 139 1.39 -6.45 -10.08
C ARG A 139 2.76 -7.11 -10.07
N SER A 140 3.79 -6.38 -9.68
CA SER A 140 5.15 -6.91 -9.57
C SER A 140 5.41 -7.67 -8.26
N MET A 141 4.44 -7.79 -7.36
CA MET A 141 4.55 -8.52 -6.11
C MET A 141 4.05 -9.96 -6.24
N ASP A 142 4.66 -10.87 -5.49
CA ASP A 142 4.19 -12.26 -5.35
C ASP A 142 3.05 -12.38 -4.33
N ALA A 143 3.05 -11.50 -3.33
CA ALA A 143 1.99 -11.40 -2.33
C ALA A 143 1.95 -10.00 -1.70
N VAL A 144 0.76 -9.62 -1.21
CA VAL A 144 0.57 -8.40 -0.41
C VAL A 144 0.04 -8.78 0.97
N VAL A 145 0.54 -8.11 2.02
CA VAL A 145 0.05 -8.32 3.39
C VAL A 145 -0.57 -7.02 3.91
N GLY A 146 -1.88 -7.05 4.17
CA GLY A 146 -2.63 -5.93 4.70
C GLY A 146 -2.60 -5.92 6.23
N CYS A 147 -2.01 -4.88 6.80
CA CYS A 147 -1.91 -4.63 8.25
C CYS A 147 -2.62 -3.32 8.61
N LEU A 148 -3.80 -3.14 8.04
CA LEU A 148 -4.58 -1.92 8.05
C LEU A 148 -5.55 -1.87 9.24
N ASP A 149 -5.88 -0.68 9.70
CA ASP A 149 -6.77 -0.44 10.84
C ASP A 149 -8.21 -0.08 10.44
N ASN A 150 -8.46 0.24 9.16
CA ASN A 150 -9.78 0.66 8.71
C ASN A 150 -10.31 -0.11 7.49
N ARG A 151 -11.64 -0.16 7.36
CA ARG A 151 -12.33 -0.90 6.29
C ARG A 151 -12.15 -0.30 4.91
N LYS A 152 -12.03 1.04 4.80
CA LYS A 152 -11.87 1.74 3.53
C LYS A 152 -10.53 1.36 2.88
N ALA A 153 -9.45 1.40 3.65
CA ALA A 153 -8.12 1.02 3.16
C ALA A 153 -8.07 -0.47 2.75
N ARG A 154 -8.70 -1.39 3.52
CA ARG A 154 -8.83 -2.80 3.15
C ARG A 154 -9.61 -3.00 1.85
N TYR A 155 -10.71 -2.28 1.67
CA TYR A 155 -11.50 -2.34 0.45
C TYR A 155 -10.69 -1.86 -0.76
N LEU A 156 -9.96 -0.74 -0.63
CA LEU A 156 -9.09 -0.21 -1.68
C LEU A 156 -7.96 -1.18 -2.00
N LEU A 157 -7.28 -1.71 -0.99
CA LEU A 157 -6.23 -2.71 -1.18
C LEU A 157 -6.77 -3.98 -1.89
N ASN A 158 -7.92 -4.50 -1.45
CA ASN A 158 -8.56 -5.64 -2.11
C ASN A 158 -8.84 -5.36 -3.59
N ARG A 159 -9.37 -4.17 -3.91
CA ARG A 159 -9.65 -3.78 -5.29
C ARG A 159 -8.39 -3.74 -6.15
N LEU A 160 -7.30 -3.20 -5.60
CA LEU A 160 -6.01 -3.16 -6.28
C LEU A 160 -5.44 -4.57 -6.49
N CYS A 161 -5.46 -5.42 -5.46
CA CYS A 161 -4.99 -6.80 -5.55
C CYS A 161 -5.82 -7.65 -6.53
N MET A 162 -7.15 -7.47 -6.55
CA MET A 162 -8.02 -8.17 -7.52
C MET A 162 -7.68 -7.76 -8.97
N ARG A 163 -7.51 -6.46 -9.24
CA ARG A 163 -7.11 -5.94 -10.56
C ARG A 163 -5.71 -6.37 -10.97
N ALA A 164 -4.77 -6.37 -10.02
CA ALA A 164 -3.40 -6.80 -10.23
C ALA A 164 -3.25 -8.32 -10.45
N GLY A 165 -4.24 -9.10 -10.04
CA GLY A 165 -4.14 -10.56 -10.04
C GLY A 165 -3.23 -11.11 -8.92
N VAL A 166 -2.96 -10.34 -7.86
CA VAL A 166 -2.01 -10.67 -6.79
C VAL A 166 -2.76 -11.11 -5.52
N PRO A 167 -2.41 -12.26 -4.92
CA PRO A 167 -3.01 -12.69 -3.67
C PRO A 167 -2.61 -11.79 -2.50
N TRP A 168 -3.50 -11.66 -1.51
CA TRP A 168 -3.18 -10.89 -0.33
C TRP A 168 -3.70 -11.52 0.97
N VAL A 169 -3.02 -11.20 2.07
CA VAL A 169 -3.34 -11.69 3.41
C VAL A 169 -3.78 -10.51 4.27
N ASP A 170 -5.01 -10.54 4.76
CA ASP A 170 -5.56 -9.52 5.67
C ASP A 170 -5.38 -9.91 7.13
N GLY A 171 -4.99 -8.95 7.96
CA GLY A 171 -5.00 -9.05 9.41
C GLY A 171 -5.82 -7.95 10.06
N GLY A 172 -6.55 -8.28 11.10
CA GLY A 172 -7.29 -7.33 11.89
C GLY A 172 -7.18 -7.66 13.38
N ILE A 173 -6.98 -6.63 14.21
CA ILE A 173 -6.88 -6.77 15.67
C ILE A 173 -7.77 -5.74 16.37
N LYS A 174 -8.37 -6.13 17.49
CA LYS A 174 -9.16 -5.25 18.34
C LYS A 174 -9.16 -5.76 19.78
N GLY A 175 -8.65 -4.97 20.72
CA GLY A 175 -8.52 -5.41 22.11
C GLY A 175 -7.60 -6.61 22.22
N MET A 176 -8.14 -7.73 22.68
CA MET A 176 -7.47 -9.03 22.77
C MET A 176 -7.92 -10.02 21.69
N GLU A 177 -8.67 -9.57 20.69
CA GLU A 177 -9.16 -10.39 19.59
C GLU A 177 -8.41 -10.07 18.30
N GLY A 178 -8.32 -11.06 17.41
CA GLY A 178 -7.72 -10.87 16.11
C GLY A 178 -8.21 -11.86 15.06
N VAL A 179 -8.07 -11.46 13.81
CA VAL A 179 -8.44 -12.27 12.65
C VAL A 179 -7.36 -12.25 11.60
N ALA A 180 -7.22 -13.36 10.87
CA ALA A 180 -6.42 -13.41 9.64
C ALA A 180 -7.24 -14.10 8.53
N LYS A 181 -7.12 -13.60 7.29
CA LYS A 181 -7.80 -14.11 6.09
C LYS A 181 -6.86 -14.08 4.91
N VAL A 182 -7.07 -14.98 3.96
CA VAL A 182 -6.35 -15.01 2.69
C VAL A 182 -7.33 -14.77 1.56
N PHE A 183 -6.97 -13.87 0.64
CA PHE A 183 -7.74 -13.55 -0.54
C PHE A 183 -6.91 -13.83 -1.80
N ILE A 184 -7.46 -14.67 -2.67
CA ILE A 184 -6.83 -15.08 -3.93
C ILE A 184 -7.76 -14.67 -5.07
N PRO A 185 -7.28 -13.84 -6.03
CA PRO A 185 -8.07 -13.45 -7.20
C PRO A 185 -8.68 -14.65 -7.92
N GLY A 186 -9.97 -14.57 -8.23
CA GLY A 186 -10.73 -15.66 -8.85
C GLY A 186 -11.23 -16.76 -7.90
N LYS A 187 -10.87 -16.71 -6.60
CA LYS A 187 -11.34 -17.68 -5.60
C LYS A 187 -12.20 -17.06 -4.50
N ASN A 188 -11.74 -15.95 -3.96
CA ASN A 188 -12.44 -15.23 -2.89
C ASN A 188 -11.99 -13.77 -2.84
N CYS A 189 -12.79 -12.90 -2.25
CA CYS A 189 -12.60 -11.45 -2.24
C CYS A 189 -13.05 -10.87 -0.91
N TYR A 190 -12.32 -9.89 -0.37
CA TYR A 190 -12.68 -9.19 0.86
C TYR A 190 -14.07 -8.54 0.76
N ALA A 191 -14.36 -7.88 -0.37
CA ALA A 191 -15.64 -7.23 -0.57
C ALA A 191 -16.81 -8.24 -0.56
N CYS A 192 -16.63 -9.45 -1.10
CA CYS A 192 -17.63 -10.52 -1.05
C CYS A 192 -17.90 -11.02 0.37
N THR A 193 -16.97 -10.86 1.30
CA THR A 193 -17.15 -11.25 2.71
C THR A 193 -17.86 -10.17 3.55
N MET A 194 -18.14 -9.00 2.96
CA MET A 194 -18.76 -7.89 3.70
C MET A 194 -20.26 -8.08 3.86
N GLU A 195 -20.72 -7.93 5.09
CA GLU A 195 -22.14 -7.89 5.38
C GLU A 195 -22.82 -6.62 4.82
N PRO A 196 -24.14 -6.68 4.49
CA PRO A 196 -24.85 -5.53 3.92
C PRO A 196 -24.74 -4.24 4.73
N GLY A 197 -24.68 -4.34 6.06
CA GLY A 197 -24.48 -3.21 6.97
C GLY A 197 -23.10 -2.55 6.79
N ALA A 198 -22.05 -3.35 6.67
CA ALA A 198 -20.69 -2.89 6.43
C ALA A 198 -20.53 -2.21 5.05
N TRP A 199 -21.22 -2.74 4.03
CA TRP A 199 -21.32 -2.11 2.72
C TRP A 199 -21.97 -0.73 2.76
N LYS A 200 -23.07 -0.60 3.50
CA LYS A 200 -23.80 0.66 3.65
C LYS A 200 -22.93 1.72 4.36
N GLU A 201 -22.24 1.32 5.41
CA GLU A 201 -21.28 2.16 6.14
C GLU A 201 -20.12 2.60 5.23
N LEU A 202 -19.50 1.66 4.50
CA LEU A 202 -18.42 1.97 3.58
C LEU A 202 -18.85 2.97 2.50
N LYS A 203 -20.00 2.76 1.85
CA LYS A 203 -20.54 3.70 0.84
C LYS A 203 -20.78 5.09 1.43
N ARG A 204 -21.30 5.17 2.66
CA ARG A 204 -21.49 6.45 3.37
C ARG A 204 -20.14 7.14 3.62
N ASN A 205 -19.15 6.41 4.12
CA ASN A 205 -17.82 6.96 4.43
C ASN A 205 -17.01 7.33 3.16
N MET A 206 -17.35 6.77 2.02
CA MET A 206 -16.77 7.17 0.72
C MET A 206 -17.46 8.37 0.11
N SER A 207 -18.70 8.67 0.48
CA SER A 207 -19.52 9.74 -0.09
C SER A 207 -19.67 10.99 0.80
N CYS A 208 -19.37 10.91 2.10
CA CYS A 208 -19.57 12.01 3.05
C CYS A 208 -18.25 12.40 3.72
N ARG A 209 -17.77 13.62 3.43
CA ARG A 209 -16.50 14.18 3.97
C ARG A 209 -16.51 14.50 5.45
N GLU A 210 -17.61 15.00 5.97
CA GLU A 210 -17.72 15.42 7.39
C GLU A 210 -17.59 14.24 8.37
N LEU A 211 -17.92 13.02 7.93
CA LEU A 211 -17.82 11.84 8.78
C LEU A 211 -16.37 11.30 8.89
N ILE A 212 -15.48 11.66 7.98
CA ILE A 212 -14.07 11.22 8.02
C ILE A 212 -13.35 11.81 9.25
N LYS A 213 -13.67 13.03 9.65
CA LYS A 213 -13.06 13.68 10.83
C LYS A 213 -13.48 13.02 12.15
N GLN A 214 -14.72 12.56 12.28
CA GLN A 214 -15.20 11.89 13.50
C GLN A 214 -14.68 10.45 13.65
N ASP A 215 -14.43 9.77 12.53
CA ASP A 215 -13.91 8.39 12.55
C ASP A 215 -12.42 8.31 12.92
N VAL A 216 -11.62 9.32 12.65
CA VAL A 216 -10.18 9.33 12.97
C VAL A 216 -9.94 9.38 14.49
N GLU A 217 -10.72 10.13 15.23
CA GLU A 217 -10.62 10.16 16.71
C GLU A 217 -11.23 8.92 17.38
N ALA A 218 -12.31 8.35 16.79
CA ALA A 218 -12.99 7.17 17.34
C ALA A 218 -12.28 5.84 17.08
N GLN A 219 -11.30 5.79 16.15
CA GLN A 219 -10.68 4.53 15.66
C GLN A 219 -9.31 4.21 16.25
N ARG A 220 -8.86 4.86 17.33
CA ARG A 220 -7.70 4.34 18.09
C ARG A 220 -8.10 3.06 18.80
N VAL A 221 -8.12 1.96 18.03
CA VAL A 221 -8.43 0.63 18.58
C VAL A 221 -7.32 0.23 19.53
N SER A 222 -7.65 0.17 20.83
CA SER A 222 -6.75 -0.41 21.82
C SER A 222 -6.44 -1.85 21.42
N THR A 223 -5.17 -2.20 21.44
CA THR A 223 -4.70 -3.57 21.15
C THR A 223 -3.50 -3.90 22.01
N THR A 224 -3.25 -5.18 22.20
CA THR A 224 -2.09 -5.67 22.94
C THR A 224 -0.98 -6.13 21.99
N PRO A 225 0.29 -6.05 22.40
CA PRO A 225 1.39 -6.59 21.59
C PRO A 225 1.21 -8.08 21.34
N VAL A 226 0.63 -8.82 22.29
CA VAL A 226 0.41 -10.28 22.19
C VAL A 226 -0.50 -10.63 21.01
N VAL A 227 -1.67 -9.96 20.87
CA VAL A 227 -2.58 -10.25 19.77
C VAL A 227 -1.97 -9.84 18.43
N ALA A 228 -1.20 -8.74 18.41
CA ALA A 228 -0.46 -8.33 17.21
C ALA A 228 0.56 -9.40 16.80
N SER A 229 1.31 -9.98 17.75
CA SER A 229 2.27 -11.04 17.50
C SER A 229 1.60 -12.32 16.98
N VAL A 230 0.49 -12.76 17.58
CA VAL A 230 -0.24 -13.95 17.15
C VAL A 230 -0.76 -13.79 15.72
N ILE A 231 -1.47 -12.69 15.44
CA ILE A 231 -2.06 -12.47 14.12
C ILE A 231 -1.00 -12.18 13.06
N GLY A 232 0.02 -11.38 13.39
CA GLY A 232 1.14 -11.11 12.49
C GLY A 232 1.94 -12.38 12.14
N ALA A 233 2.10 -13.30 13.08
CA ALA A 233 2.73 -14.61 12.83
C ALA A 233 1.86 -15.47 11.88
N VAL A 234 0.54 -15.50 12.07
CA VAL A 234 -0.38 -16.20 11.17
C VAL A 234 -0.35 -15.59 9.77
N GLN A 235 -0.36 -14.25 9.65
CA GLN A 235 -0.24 -13.57 8.34
C GLN A 235 1.08 -13.92 7.63
N ALA A 236 2.20 -13.88 8.34
CA ALA A 236 3.49 -14.26 7.77
C ALA A 236 3.53 -15.73 7.35
N GLN A 237 2.96 -16.64 8.15
CA GLN A 237 2.85 -18.06 7.80
C GLN A 237 1.98 -18.28 6.56
N GLU A 238 0.84 -17.61 6.44
CA GLU A 238 -0.01 -17.70 5.24
C GLU A 238 0.69 -17.10 4.01
N THR A 239 1.48 -16.04 4.17
CA THR A 239 2.30 -15.50 3.09
C THR A 239 3.30 -16.53 2.59
N MET A 240 3.98 -17.25 3.50
CA MET A 240 4.88 -18.35 3.12
C MET A 240 4.15 -19.45 2.33
N LYS A 241 2.92 -19.79 2.72
CA LYS A 241 2.11 -20.77 1.97
C LYS A 241 1.72 -20.28 0.57
N LEU A 242 1.48 -18.98 0.39
CA LEU A 242 1.24 -18.38 -0.93
C LEU A 242 2.49 -18.46 -1.81
N LEU A 243 3.67 -18.19 -1.27
CA LEU A 243 4.94 -18.33 -1.98
C LEU A 243 5.28 -19.78 -2.36
N HIS A 244 4.66 -20.75 -1.68
CA HIS A 244 4.76 -22.18 -1.93
C HIS A 244 3.45 -22.75 -2.52
N GLU A 245 2.93 -22.10 -3.57
CA GLU A 245 1.61 -22.43 -4.13
C GLU A 245 1.52 -23.87 -4.65
N GLU A 246 2.59 -24.41 -5.22
CA GLU A 246 2.64 -25.79 -5.74
C GLU A 246 2.46 -26.81 -4.62
N GLU A 247 3.18 -26.64 -3.52
CA GLU A 247 3.11 -27.50 -2.33
C GLU A 247 1.72 -27.40 -1.67
N THR A 248 1.11 -26.20 -1.74
CA THR A 248 -0.27 -25.99 -1.28
C THR A 248 -1.28 -26.70 -2.18
N ARG A 249 -1.10 -26.69 -3.50
CA ARG A 249 -1.96 -27.43 -4.45
C ARG A 249 -1.85 -28.94 -4.30
N HIS A 250 -0.68 -29.46 -3.97
CA HIS A 250 -0.46 -30.89 -3.77
C HIS A 250 -0.93 -31.37 -2.38
N GLY A 251 -1.47 -30.48 -1.55
CA GLY A 251 -2.05 -30.81 -0.25
C GLY A 251 -1.04 -30.97 0.89
N GLU A 252 0.23 -30.66 0.67
CA GLU A 252 1.25 -30.63 1.72
C GLU A 252 1.03 -29.47 2.70
N LEU A 253 0.46 -28.36 2.20
CA LEU A 253 0.09 -27.18 2.96
C LEU A 253 -1.40 -26.88 2.81
N THR A 254 -2.03 -26.38 3.85
CA THR A 254 -3.43 -25.92 3.84
C THR A 254 -3.51 -24.43 4.05
N SER A 255 -4.01 -23.70 3.04
CA SER A 255 -4.21 -22.24 3.11
C SER A 255 -5.50 -21.88 3.84
N LEU A 256 -5.56 -20.65 4.37
CA LEU A 256 -6.76 -20.00 4.90
C LEU A 256 -7.71 -19.49 3.79
N CYS A 257 -7.45 -19.75 2.51
CA CYS A 257 -8.37 -19.35 1.45
C CYS A 257 -9.79 -19.90 1.68
N GLY A 258 -10.80 -19.00 1.72
CA GLY A 258 -12.19 -19.35 2.07
C GLY A 258 -12.46 -19.49 3.56
N LYS A 259 -11.47 -19.30 4.42
CA LYS A 259 -11.59 -19.39 5.87
C LYS A 259 -11.00 -18.15 6.55
N MET A 260 -11.47 -17.86 7.75
CA MET A 260 -10.95 -16.86 8.65
C MET A 260 -10.38 -17.56 9.88
N PHE A 261 -9.13 -17.32 10.19
CA PHE A 261 -8.60 -17.62 11.50
C PHE A 261 -9.08 -16.54 12.47
N TYR A 262 -9.75 -16.94 13.55
CA TYR A 262 -10.18 -16.07 14.63
C TYR A 262 -9.45 -16.50 15.91
N TYR A 263 -8.87 -15.52 16.59
CA TYR A 263 -8.21 -15.66 17.88
C TYR A 263 -8.88 -14.76 18.91
N GLU A 264 -9.15 -15.33 20.08
CA GLU A 264 -9.70 -14.63 21.23
C GLU A 264 -8.78 -14.86 22.43
N GLY A 265 -8.06 -13.81 22.79
CA GLY A 265 -6.97 -13.86 23.79
C GLY A 265 -7.44 -13.90 25.24
N GLN A 266 -8.68 -13.46 25.54
CA GLN A 266 -9.19 -13.49 26.90
C GLN A 266 -9.31 -14.91 27.45
N HIS A 267 -9.72 -15.86 26.59
CA HIS A 267 -9.89 -17.28 26.94
C HIS A 267 -8.89 -18.19 26.23
N LEU A 268 -7.93 -17.62 25.48
CA LEU A 268 -6.93 -18.36 24.68
C LEU A 268 -7.56 -19.35 23.73
N THR A 269 -8.65 -18.95 23.06
CA THR A 269 -9.31 -19.78 22.07
C THR A 269 -8.98 -19.35 20.65
N SER A 270 -8.93 -20.33 19.75
CA SER A 270 -8.82 -20.06 18.32
C SER A 270 -9.74 -20.99 17.54
N ARG A 271 -10.23 -20.50 16.40
CA ARG A 271 -11.11 -21.28 15.52
C ARG A 271 -10.98 -20.84 14.08
N LEU A 272 -11.28 -21.77 13.19
CA LEU A 272 -11.43 -21.50 11.76
C LEU A 272 -12.93 -21.31 11.48
N ILE A 273 -13.27 -20.22 10.82
CA ILE A 273 -14.63 -19.86 10.45
C ILE A 273 -14.68 -19.79 8.93
N GLU A 274 -15.55 -20.57 8.29
CA GLU A 274 -15.78 -20.44 6.85
C GLU A 274 -16.47 -19.12 6.53
N HIS A 275 -16.07 -18.48 5.44
CA HIS A 275 -16.69 -17.25 4.99
C HIS A 275 -17.16 -17.38 3.53
N ARG A 276 -18.02 -16.44 3.12
CA ARG A 276 -18.47 -16.32 1.74
C ARG A 276 -17.28 -16.36 0.80
N GLY A 277 -17.43 -17.11 -0.28
CA GLY A 277 -16.42 -17.22 -1.33
C GLY A 277 -16.49 -16.06 -2.32
N TRP A 278 -16.73 -16.41 -3.58
CA TRP A 278 -16.82 -15.51 -4.72
C TRP A 278 -18.28 -15.16 -5.03
N ASP A 279 -18.53 -13.88 -5.32
CA ASP A 279 -19.82 -13.36 -5.78
C ASP A 279 -19.58 -12.69 -7.14
N ASP A 280 -20.15 -13.25 -8.20
CA ASP A 280 -19.94 -12.76 -9.57
C ASP A 280 -20.46 -11.34 -9.80
N ASP A 281 -21.46 -10.90 -9.02
CA ASP A 281 -22.01 -9.54 -9.09
C ASP A 281 -21.25 -8.53 -8.24
N CYS A 282 -20.12 -8.93 -7.64
CA CYS A 282 -19.33 -8.04 -6.82
C CYS A 282 -18.65 -6.92 -7.66
N PRO A 283 -18.84 -5.65 -7.32
CA PRO A 283 -18.32 -4.52 -8.11
C PRO A 283 -16.79 -4.37 -8.08
N VAL A 284 -16.08 -5.25 -7.35
CA VAL A 284 -14.62 -5.23 -7.23
C VAL A 284 -13.97 -6.22 -8.19
N HIS A 285 -14.76 -7.04 -8.87
CA HIS A 285 -14.25 -8.06 -9.80
C HIS A 285 -14.04 -7.52 -11.23
N ASP A 286 -14.01 -6.20 -11.41
CA ASP A 286 -13.65 -5.58 -12.69
C ASP A 286 -12.19 -5.91 -13.04
N LYS A 287 -12.02 -6.68 -14.10
CA LYS A 287 -10.70 -7.03 -14.62
C LYS A 287 -10.19 -5.96 -15.56
N TRP A 288 -8.94 -5.62 -15.40
CA TRP A 288 -8.19 -4.81 -16.36
C TRP A 288 -7.30 -5.75 -17.16
N ASP A 289 -7.81 -6.21 -18.30
CA ASP A 289 -7.15 -7.21 -19.12
C ASP A 289 -7.50 -7.02 -20.61
N PRO A 290 -6.51 -6.97 -21.53
CA PRO A 290 -5.08 -7.05 -21.24
C PRO A 290 -4.49 -5.73 -20.71
N ILE A 291 -3.49 -5.83 -19.82
CA ILE A 291 -2.64 -4.71 -19.44
C ILE A 291 -1.37 -4.77 -20.25
N THR A 292 -1.08 -3.72 -21.02
CA THR A 292 0.16 -3.58 -21.79
C THR A 292 1.12 -2.63 -21.10
N VAL A 293 2.44 -2.86 -21.23
CA VAL A 293 3.45 -2.00 -20.60
C VAL A 293 4.02 -1.03 -21.62
N HIS A 294 3.89 0.27 -21.37
CA HIS A 294 4.48 1.27 -22.25
C HIS A 294 6.01 1.34 -22.04
N PRO A 295 6.82 1.32 -23.09
CA PRO A 295 8.28 1.21 -22.96
C PRO A 295 8.95 2.43 -22.32
N THR A 296 8.40 3.63 -22.48
CA THR A 296 9.05 4.89 -22.09
C THR A 296 8.16 5.86 -21.32
N LEU A 297 6.82 5.71 -21.36
CA LEU A 297 5.91 6.61 -20.68
C LEU A 297 6.02 6.42 -19.18
N THR A 298 6.36 7.49 -18.46
CA THR A 298 6.49 7.52 -17.01
C THR A 298 5.54 8.57 -16.40
N PHE A 299 5.34 8.53 -15.10
CA PHE A 299 4.54 9.53 -14.38
C PHE A 299 5.16 10.95 -14.39
N ARG A 300 6.39 11.13 -14.90
CA ARG A 300 7.08 12.42 -15.02
C ARG A 300 6.72 13.18 -16.29
N HIS A 301 6.13 12.53 -17.29
CA HIS A 301 5.66 13.19 -18.50
C HIS A 301 4.46 14.09 -18.20
N THR A 302 4.34 15.19 -18.95
CA THR A 302 3.16 16.04 -18.92
C THR A 302 1.96 15.30 -19.51
N LEU A 303 0.75 15.79 -19.26
CA LEU A 303 -0.45 15.20 -19.85
C LEU A 303 -0.40 15.26 -21.39
N GLU A 304 0.04 16.39 -21.95
CA GLU A 304 0.16 16.54 -23.41
C GLU A 304 1.12 15.52 -24.03
N GLU A 305 2.30 15.35 -23.43
CA GLU A 305 3.27 14.32 -23.85
C GLU A 305 2.69 12.92 -23.70
N ALA A 306 2.04 12.64 -22.56
CA ALA A 306 1.44 11.35 -22.28
C ALA A 306 0.34 10.97 -23.28
N LEU A 307 -0.56 11.90 -23.62
CA LEU A 307 -1.61 11.66 -24.61
C LEU A 307 -1.01 11.36 -25.98
N SER A 308 0.01 12.13 -26.41
CA SER A 308 0.69 11.90 -27.69
C SER A 308 1.38 10.54 -27.75
N LEU A 309 2.10 10.16 -26.70
CA LEU A 309 2.76 8.85 -26.57
C LEU A 309 1.75 7.70 -26.55
N LEU A 310 0.62 7.87 -25.87
CA LEU A 310 -0.45 6.87 -25.82
C LEU A 310 -1.10 6.68 -27.20
N GLU A 311 -1.38 7.75 -27.94
CA GLU A 311 -1.96 7.69 -29.29
C GLU A 311 -0.99 6.98 -30.27
N GLU A 312 0.31 7.30 -30.19
CA GLU A 312 1.33 6.63 -30.99
C GLU A 312 1.43 5.13 -30.65
N TYR A 313 1.48 4.80 -29.35
CA TYR A 313 1.62 3.43 -28.86
C TYR A 313 0.42 2.55 -29.22
N LEU A 314 -0.79 3.08 -29.08
CA LEU A 314 -2.04 2.37 -29.38
C LEU A 314 -2.38 2.37 -30.86
N GLY A 315 -1.81 3.28 -31.65
CA GLY A 315 -2.18 3.50 -33.05
C GLY A 315 -3.62 4.09 -33.21
N GLU A 316 -4.11 4.74 -32.18
CA GLU A 316 -5.48 5.25 -32.10
C GLU A 316 -5.48 6.72 -31.68
N ARG A 317 -6.55 7.47 -32.01
CA ARG A 317 -6.69 8.89 -31.69
C ARG A 317 -7.71 9.11 -30.56
N GLY A 318 -7.72 10.36 -30.05
CA GLY A 318 -8.67 10.79 -29.03
C GLY A 318 -8.38 10.17 -27.66
N ALA A 319 -7.11 9.95 -27.34
CA ALA A 319 -6.71 9.40 -26.04
C ALA A 319 -7.16 10.30 -24.90
N ARG A 320 -7.79 9.70 -23.89
CA ARG A 320 -8.23 10.33 -22.64
C ARG A 320 -7.91 9.41 -21.49
N ILE A 321 -7.47 9.98 -20.37
CA ILE A 321 -7.10 9.24 -19.17
C ILE A 321 -8.25 9.34 -18.17
N VAL A 322 -8.69 8.18 -17.65
CA VAL A 322 -9.66 8.10 -16.55
C VAL A 322 -8.88 8.19 -15.23
N LEU A 323 -9.07 9.28 -14.50
CA LEU A 323 -8.34 9.52 -13.25
C LEU A 323 -8.86 8.63 -12.11
N ARG A 324 -7.94 8.12 -11.32
CA ARG A 324 -8.22 7.43 -10.06
C ARG A 324 -8.66 8.43 -8.98
N ASN A 325 -7.97 9.56 -8.89
CA ASN A 325 -8.27 10.68 -8.00
C ASN A 325 -9.11 11.72 -8.76
N GLN A 326 -10.41 11.72 -8.54
CA GLN A 326 -11.36 12.54 -9.31
C GLN A 326 -11.67 13.89 -8.68
N SER A 327 -11.48 14.04 -7.36
CA SER A 327 -11.75 15.26 -6.61
C SER A 327 -10.50 16.13 -6.45
N TRP A 328 -10.63 17.42 -6.72
CA TRP A 328 -9.53 18.39 -6.72
C TRP A 328 -9.86 19.62 -5.91
N VAL A 329 -8.86 20.24 -5.31
CA VAL A 329 -8.95 21.43 -4.46
C VAL A 329 -8.22 22.59 -5.12
N ASP A 330 -8.87 23.75 -5.18
CA ASP A 330 -8.32 24.97 -5.79
C ASP A 330 -7.46 25.77 -4.83
N TYR A 331 -7.86 25.89 -3.56
CA TYR A 331 -7.09 26.58 -2.57
C TYR A 331 -7.25 25.96 -1.19
N ILE A 332 -6.28 26.23 -0.34
CA ILE A 332 -6.27 25.86 1.07
C ILE A 332 -6.38 27.13 1.88
N GLU A 333 -7.31 27.17 2.83
CA GLU A 333 -7.52 28.29 3.74
C GLU A 333 -7.06 27.94 5.16
N GLN A 334 -6.22 28.79 5.74
CA GLN A 334 -5.78 28.67 7.14
C GLN A 334 -6.89 29.22 8.03
N ARG A 335 -7.25 28.45 9.08
CA ARG A 335 -8.36 28.81 9.98
C ARG A 335 -8.01 29.97 10.90
N SER A 336 -6.75 30.15 11.23
CA SER A 336 -6.27 31.16 12.18
C SER A 336 -6.45 32.60 11.70
N ASP A 337 -6.22 32.86 10.42
CA ASP A 337 -6.18 34.20 9.84
C ASP A 337 -6.95 34.32 8.50
N GLY A 338 -7.55 33.23 8.02
CA GLY A 338 -8.27 33.17 6.76
C GLY A 338 -7.38 33.32 5.52
N ARG A 339 -6.05 33.15 5.68
CA ARG A 339 -5.10 33.21 4.57
C ARG A 339 -5.34 32.07 3.60
N LYS A 340 -5.42 32.41 2.30
CA LYS A 340 -5.66 31.47 1.21
C LYS A 340 -4.39 31.21 0.44
N VAL A 341 -4.07 29.92 0.26
CA VAL A 341 -2.98 29.47 -0.60
C VAL A 341 -3.59 28.83 -1.84
N GLN A 342 -3.38 29.43 -2.99
CA GLN A 342 -3.85 28.88 -4.26
C GLN A 342 -3.07 27.59 -4.57
N VAL A 343 -3.80 26.52 -4.82
CA VAL A 343 -3.28 25.21 -5.20
C VAL A 343 -4.15 24.62 -6.31
N MET A 344 -3.66 23.62 -6.98
CA MET A 344 -4.45 22.74 -7.83
C MET A 344 -3.99 21.33 -7.51
N LEU A 345 -4.60 20.71 -6.53
CA LEU A 345 -4.15 19.43 -5.97
C LEU A 345 -5.31 18.42 -5.96
N PRO A 346 -5.03 17.14 -6.27
CA PRO A 346 -5.94 16.07 -5.90
C PRO A 346 -6.23 16.12 -4.41
N GLU A 347 -7.47 15.91 -4.02
CA GLU A 347 -7.91 15.97 -2.61
C GLU A 347 -7.07 15.04 -1.70
N SER A 348 -6.66 13.88 -2.22
CA SER A 348 -5.80 12.94 -1.50
C SER A 348 -4.44 13.50 -1.08
N LYS A 349 -3.96 14.57 -1.72
CA LYS A 349 -2.68 15.21 -1.41
C LYS A 349 -2.81 16.42 -0.48
N VAL A 350 -4.03 16.89 -0.21
CA VAL A 350 -4.27 18.11 0.57
C VAL A 350 -3.75 17.99 1.99
N ALA A 351 -4.05 16.90 2.69
CA ALA A 351 -3.61 16.68 4.07
C ALA A 351 -2.07 16.74 4.19
N ARG A 352 -1.37 16.08 3.26
CA ARG A 352 0.09 16.12 3.19
C ARG A 352 0.65 17.50 2.84
N PHE A 353 0.00 18.20 1.94
CA PHE A 353 0.40 19.57 1.59
C PHE A 353 0.28 20.50 2.80
N ILE A 354 -0.76 20.36 3.61
CA ILE A 354 -0.94 21.12 4.86
C ILE A 354 0.20 20.84 5.84
N THR A 355 0.53 19.56 6.09
CA THR A 355 1.54 19.19 7.08
C THR A 355 2.98 19.40 6.60
N ASP A 356 3.28 19.03 5.37
CA ASP A 356 4.67 18.96 4.89
C ASP A 356 5.14 20.24 4.16
N VAL A 357 4.20 21.02 3.63
CA VAL A 357 4.52 22.24 2.86
C VAL A 357 4.11 23.51 3.61
N LEU A 358 2.93 23.50 4.24
CA LEU A 358 2.50 24.66 5.05
C LEU A 358 2.98 24.59 6.50
N GLU A 359 3.51 23.44 6.92
CA GLU A 359 3.98 23.18 8.29
C GLU A 359 2.90 23.45 9.37
N LEU A 360 1.63 23.12 9.02
CA LEU A 360 0.45 23.28 9.88
C LEU A 360 -0.10 21.93 10.30
N GLU A 361 -0.83 21.87 11.42
CA GLU A 361 -1.63 20.71 11.77
C GLU A 361 -2.84 20.59 10.81
N GLN A 362 -3.32 19.35 10.61
CA GLN A 362 -4.39 19.11 9.63
C GLN A 362 -5.71 19.83 9.90
N ASP A 363 -5.97 20.16 11.17
CA ASP A 363 -7.16 20.88 11.62
C ASP A 363 -6.99 22.41 11.54
N GLU A 364 -5.79 22.92 11.34
CA GLU A 364 -5.49 24.36 11.20
C GLU A 364 -5.77 24.91 9.79
N ALA A 365 -5.97 24.04 8.80
CA ALA A 365 -6.27 24.47 7.43
C ALA A 365 -7.28 23.53 6.74
N GLU A 366 -7.97 24.05 5.74
CA GLU A 366 -8.98 23.30 4.99
C GLU A 366 -8.90 23.61 3.48
N GLY A 367 -9.13 22.59 2.65
CA GLY A 367 -9.19 22.73 1.19
C GLY A 367 -10.60 23.11 0.70
N PHE A 368 -10.67 24.10 -0.19
CA PHE A 368 -11.91 24.62 -0.73
C PHE A 368 -11.92 24.62 -2.25
N TYR A 369 -13.12 24.75 -2.82
CA TYR A 369 -13.45 24.69 -4.23
C TYR A 369 -12.98 23.38 -4.87
N GLN A 370 -13.93 22.50 -5.07
CA GLN A 370 -13.64 21.18 -5.58
C GLN A 370 -14.19 21.05 -6.99
N HIS A 371 -13.30 20.59 -7.85
CA HIS A 371 -13.64 20.11 -9.16
C HIS A 371 -13.64 18.58 -9.19
N GLU A 372 -14.51 18.01 -10.00
CA GLU A 372 -14.45 16.58 -10.34
C GLU A 372 -13.95 16.44 -11.77
N PHE A 373 -12.75 15.90 -11.91
CA PHE A 373 -12.21 15.49 -13.20
C PHE A 373 -12.16 13.97 -13.26
N ARG A 374 -13.11 13.38 -13.98
CA ARG A 374 -13.17 11.91 -14.14
C ARG A 374 -12.32 11.43 -15.30
N VAL A 375 -12.39 12.16 -16.40
CA VAL A 375 -11.68 11.85 -17.64
C VAL A 375 -11.04 13.13 -18.13
N ILE A 376 -9.75 13.09 -18.41
CA ILE A 376 -8.96 14.21 -18.91
C ILE A 376 -8.37 13.87 -20.28
N GLY A 377 -8.36 14.83 -21.18
CA GLY A 377 -7.88 14.71 -22.55
C GLY A 377 -7.21 15.98 -23.04
N ALA A 378 -7.08 16.16 -24.34
CA ALA A 378 -6.43 17.33 -24.94
C ALA A 378 -7.11 18.66 -24.62
N ASP A 379 -8.37 18.64 -24.22
CA ASP A 379 -9.17 19.81 -23.82
C ASP A 379 -9.00 20.18 -22.32
N PHE A 380 -8.22 19.40 -21.57
CA PHE A 380 -7.98 19.67 -20.15
C PHE A 380 -7.10 20.92 -19.99
N PRO A 381 -7.52 21.94 -19.20
CA PRO A 381 -6.85 23.24 -19.17
C PRO A 381 -5.45 23.24 -18.58
N TYR A 382 -5.01 22.13 -17.98
CA TYR A 382 -3.72 21.97 -17.32
C TYR A 382 -2.86 20.89 -17.99
N GLY A 383 -2.81 20.86 -19.32
CA GLY A 383 -2.07 19.90 -20.12
C GLY A 383 -0.57 19.83 -19.85
N SER A 384 0.01 20.94 -19.37
CA SER A 384 1.43 21.05 -18.96
C SER A 384 1.73 20.43 -17.58
N MET A 385 0.73 20.02 -16.80
CA MET A 385 0.97 19.30 -15.56
C MET A 385 1.47 17.89 -15.85
N THR A 386 2.44 17.42 -15.07
CA THR A 386 2.91 16.04 -15.13
C THR A 386 1.86 15.07 -14.60
N LEU A 387 1.88 13.82 -15.05
CA LEU A 387 1.01 12.78 -14.51
C LEU A 387 1.16 12.65 -12.98
N GLN A 388 2.37 12.86 -12.45
CA GLN A 388 2.63 12.91 -11.00
C GLN A 388 1.87 14.04 -10.30
N GLN A 389 1.86 15.23 -10.89
CA GLN A 389 1.09 16.37 -10.37
C GLN A 389 -0.41 16.10 -10.45
N LEU A 390 -0.85 15.40 -11.49
CA LEU A 390 -2.22 14.93 -11.66
C LEU A 390 -2.61 13.77 -10.71
N GLY A 391 -1.69 13.33 -9.85
CA GLY A 391 -1.94 12.30 -8.84
C GLY A 391 -1.81 10.87 -9.34
N VAL A 392 -1.18 10.66 -10.50
CA VAL A 392 -0.84 9.34 -11.00
C VAL A 392 0.46 8.88 -10.34
N PRO A 393 0.48 7.73 -9.64
CA PRO A 393 1.68 7.19 -9.03
C PRO A 393 2.69 6.64 -10.05
N ASP A 394 3.93 6.43 -9.60
CA ASP A 394 4.91 5.68 -10.39
C ASP A 394 4.44 4.25 -10.66
N MET A 395 4.75 3.71 -11.83
CA MET A 395 4.32 2.38 -12.26
C MET A 395 2.80 2.16 -12.18
N ASP A 396 1.97 3.20 -12.32
CA ASP A 396 0.52 3.00 -12.34
C ASP A 396 0.06 2.40 -13.67
N VAL A 397 -1.12 1.82 -13.67
CA VAL A 397 -1.82 1.40 -14.89
C VAL A 397 -2.87 2.46 -15.21
N LEU A 398 -2.69 3.14 -16.32
CA LEU A 398 -3.63 4.11 -16.83
C LEU A 398 -4.83 3.39 -17.46
N HIS A 399 -6.03 3.81 -17.10
CA HIS A 399 -7.23 3.49 -17.85
C HIS A 399 -7.39 4.53 -18.95
N VAL A 400 -7.12 4.16 -20.17
CA VAL A 400 -7.12 5.03 -21.36
C VAL A 400 -8.35 4.74 -22.18
N ARG A 401 -9.09 5.79 -22.56
CA ARG A 401 -10.19 5.74 -23.51
C ARG A 401 -9.75 6.41 -24.80
N THR A 402 -10.04 5.76 -25.91
CA THR A 402 -9.84 6.27 -27.27
C THR A 402 -11.17 6.34 -28.00
N ASP A 403 -11.14 6.78 -29.27
CA ASP A 403 -12.32 6.74 -30.12
C ASP A 403 -12.77 5.31 -30.46
N ASN A 404 -11.89 4.31 -30.30
CA ASN A 404 -12.12 2.91 -30.66
C ASN A 404 -12.38 1.99 -29.46
N GLY A 405 -12.05 2.41 -28.23
CA GLY A 405 -12.26 1.56 -27.06
C GLY A 405 -11.56 1.98 -25.78
N GLU A 406 -11.43 1.03 -24.89
CA GLU A 406 -10.75 1.19 -23.59
C GLU A 406 -9.49 0.34 -23.55
N HIS A 407 -8.41 0.89 -23.02
CA HIS A 407 -7.11 0.27 -22.90
C HIS A 407 -6.56 0.44 -21.49
N PHE A 408 -5.73 -0.51 -21.04
CA PHE A 408 -5.04 -0.46 -19.76
C PHE A 408 -3.54 -0.47 -20.03
N VAL A 409 -2.89 0.67 -19.76
CA VAL A 409 -1.49 0.88 -20.10
C VAL A 409 -0.68 1.15 -18.84
N GLU A 410 0.23 0.25 -18.51
CA GLU A 410 1.15 0.38 -17.39
C GLU A 410 2.29 1.33 -17.73
N LEU A 411 2.58 2.26 -16.84
CA LEU A 411 3.70 3.18 -16.94
C LEU A 411 5.03 2.46 -16.72
N ALA A 412 6.05 2.85 -17.47
CA ALA A 412 7.42 2.45 -17.18
C ALA A 412 7.86 3.01 -15.82
N SER A 413 8.72 2.26 -15.10
CA SER A 413 9.33 2.76 -13.86
C SER A 413 10.20 3.97 -14.15
N ALA A 414 10.05 5.02 -13.35
CA ALA A 414 10.92 6.20 -13.41
C ALA A 414 12.20 6.05 -12.57
N GLN A 415 12.38 4.92 -11.89
CA GLN A 415 13.60 4.57 -11.18
C GLN A 415 14.56 3.91 -12.16
N VAL A 416 15.42 4.71 -12.76
CA VAL A 416 16.66 4.29 -13.42
C VAL A 416 17.79 5.11 -12.82
#